data_4bb4ac8021745dcdd8789999eea298f3
#
_entry.id   4bb4ac8021745dcdd8789999eea298f3
#
_cell.length_a   1.000
_cell.length_b   1.000
_cell.length_c   1.000
_cell.angle_alpha   90.00
_cell.angle_beta   90.00
_cell.angle_gamma   90.00
#
_symmetry.space_group_name_H-M   'P 1'
#
loop_
_entity.id
_entity.type
_entity.pdbx_description
1 polymer ?
#
loop_
_entity_poly.entity_id
_entity_poly.type
_entity_poly.pdbx_seq_one_letter_code
_entity_poly.pdbx_strand_id
1 'polypeptide(L)'
;MRYAYTLVLFITICGCASSPPSQFYTLSVAAAPDATPVARTEYGIVVGPAAVPESVDRPQLVLRLSDNRVRIVEQARWAEPLASAIPQVIAGELARLLNSSRVMAYPQNPEGFDYQVLLEVLRFDSVLDDAATVEVAWTLRPSNGGEPRFGRTLVREPVGGAGYEALAAAHSRALRAVSAEIAATIRRREDARTLHS
;
A
#
# COMPACT_ATOMS: atom_id res chain seq x y z
N MET A 1 -18.14 57.66 53.77
CA MET A 1 -18.51 56.37 53.22
C MET A 1 -17.72 56.21 51.92
N ARG A 2 -16.70 55.32 51.93
CA ARG A 2 -15.78 55.12 50.80
C ARG A 2 -16.10 53.77 50.19
N TYR A 3 -16.70 53.77 49.02
CA TYR A 3 -16.97 52.51 48.27
C TYR A 3 -15.69 52.09 47.54
N ALA A 4 -15.08 51.03 48.03
CA ALA A 4 -13.99 50.36 47.34
C ALA A 4 -14.56 49.48 46.22
N TYR A 5 -14.41 49.88 44.97
CA TYR A 5 -14.73 49.05 43.80
C TYR A 5 -13.61 48.05 43.60
N THR A 6 -13.81 46.82 44.02
CA THR A 6 -12.92 45.70 43.70
C THR A 6 -13.21 45.22 42.26
N LEU A 7 -12.42 45.73 41.33
CA LEU A 7 -12.45 45.28 39.92
C LEU A 7 -11.82 43.91 39.83
N VAL A 8 -12.67 42.86 39.82
CA VAL A 8 -12.21 41.49 39.52
C VAL A 8 -11.96 41.38 38.05
N LEU A 9 -10.69 41.45 37.64
CA LEU A 9 -10.23 41.24 36.28
C LEU A 9 -10.26 39.73 35.98
N PHE A 10 -11.34 39.27 35.34
CA PHE A 10 -11.43 37.89 34.80
C PHE A 10 -10.48 37.76 33.63
N ILE A 11 -9.28 37.24 33.88
CA ILE A 11 -8.34 36.85 32.81
C ILE A 11 -8.87 35.54 32.20
N THR A 12 -9.62 35.62 31.11
CA THR A 12 -9.95 34.51 30.27
C THR A 12 -8.67 34.08 29.53
N ILE A 13 -8.01 33.06 30.07
CA ILE A 13 -6.89 32.39 29.36
C ILE A 13 -7.54 31.62 28.21
N CYS A 14 -7.57 32.24 27.03
CA CYS A 14 -7.81 31.55 25.75
C CYS A 14 -6.60 30.64 25.51
N GLY A 15 -6.63 29.44 26.07
CA GLY A 15 -5.71 28.38 25.74
C GLY A 15 -5.95 27.98 24.28
N CYS A 16 -5.13 28.48 23.36
CA CYS A 16 -5.02 27.91 22.03
C CYS A 16 -4.52 26.46 22.22
N ALA A 17 -5.45 25.51 22.30
CA ALA A 17 -5.12 24.09 22.22
C ALA A 17 -4.53 23.85 20.83
N SER A 18 -3.21 23.90 20.71
CA SER A 18 -2.50 23.51 19.51
C SER A 18 -2.81 22.03 19.26
N SER A 19 -3.52 21.73 18.17
CA SER A 19 -3.72 20.34 17.76
C SER A 19 -2.35 19.71 17.48
N PRO A 20 -2.11 18.47 17.93
CA PRO A 20 -0.87 17.77 17.62
C PRO A 20 -0.59 17.77 16.10
N PRO A 21 0.66 17.95 15.67
CA PRO A 21 0.99 17.95 14.26
C PRO A 21 0.64 16.60 13.61
N SER A 22 0.17 16.65 12.38
CA SER A 22 -0.09 15.44 11.60
C SER A 22 1.24 14.76 11.25
N GLN A 23 1.27 13.43 11.38
CA GLN A 23 2.37 12.58 10.95
C GLN A 23 1.96 11.86 9.66
N PHE A 24 2.90 11.77 8.73
CA PHE A 24 2.66 11.17 7.42
C PHE A 24 3.44 9.87 7.28
N TYR A 25 2.79 8.85 6.74
CA TYR A 25 3.33 7.51 6.56
C TYR A 25 3.26 7.14 5.07
N THR A 26 4.24 6.38 4.61
CA THR A 26 4.31 5.89 3.23
C THR A 26 4.33 4.37 3.21
N LEU A 27 3.78 3.79 2.17
CA LEU A 27 4.08 2.42 1.79
C LEU A 27 5.46 2.41 1.10
N SER A 28 6.24 1.36 1.28
CA SER A 28 7.60 1.28 0.77
C SER A 28 7.90 -0.07 0.13
N VAL A 29 8.73 -0.05 -0.90
CA VAL A 29 9.35 -1.26 -1.45
C VAL A 29 10.40 -1.74 -0.45
N ALA A 30 10.49 -3.06 -0.26
CA ALA A 30 11.51 -3.61 0.62
C ALA A 30 12.91 -3.22 0.16
N ALA A 31 13.75 -2.81 1.09
CA ALA A 31 15.17 -2.69 0.84
C ALA A 31 15.69 -4.04 0.30
N ALA A 32 16.44 -4.01 -0.81
CA ALA A 32 16.97 -5.22 -1.40
C ALA A 32 17.84 -5.96 -0.37
N PRO A 33 17.53 -7.21 0.01
CA PRO A 33 18.56 -8.06 0.54
C PRO A 33 19.56 -8.30 -0.59
N ASP A 34 20.83 -8.54 -0.26
CA ASP A 34 21.88 -8.83 -1.23
C ASP A 34 21.35 -9.78 -2.32
N ALA A 35 21.34 -9.29 -3.54
CA ALA A 35 20.62 -9.93 -4.63
C ALA A 35 21.25 -11.30 -4.94
N THR A 36 20.51 -12.37 -4.65
CA THR A 36 20.78 -13.61 -5.39
C THR A 36 20.62 -13.27 -6.88
N PRO A 37 21.61 -13.59 -7.74
CA PRO A 37 21.55 -13.26 -9.15
C PRO A 37 20.35 -13.96 -9.80
N VAL A 38 19.23 -13.26 -9.89
CA VAL A 38 18.09 -13.69 -10.72
C VAL A 38 18.41 -13.26 -12.14
N ALA A 39 18.22 -14.16 -13.12
CA ALA A 39 18.37 -13.80 -14.52
C ALA A 39 17.51 -12.56 -14.83
N ARG A 40 18.12 -11.58 -15.52
CA ARG A 40 17.42 -10.35 -15.90
C ARG A 40 16.30 -10.71 -16.86
N THR A 41 15.10 -10.25 -16.56
CA THR A 41 13.97 -10.39 -17.47
C THR A 41 13.71 -9.06 -18.19
N GLU A 42 13.30 -9.12 -19.44
CA GLU A 42 13.02 -7.92 -20.25
C GLU A 42 11.52 -7.65 -20.39
N TYR A 43 10.69 -8.35 -19.62
CA TYR A 43 9.24 -8.15 -19.71
C TYR A 43 8.84 -6.74 -19.29
N GLY A 44 8.09 -6.07 -20.14
CA GLY A 44 7.41 -4.83 -19.83
C GLY A 44 6.13 -5.13 -19.05
N ILE A 45 5.99 -4.55 -17.85
CA ILE A 45 4.83 -4.77 -17.00
C ILE A 45 4.25 -3.43 -16.56
N VAL A 46 2.94 -3.26 -16.74
CA VAL A 46 2.18 -2.14 -16.22
C VAL A 46 1.35 -2.62 -15.03
N VAL A 47 1.51 -2.00 -13.87
CA VAL A 47 0.76 -2.32 -12.65
C VAL A 47 -0.31 -1.27 -12.40
N GLY A 48 -1.55 -1.71 -12.28
CA GLY A 48 -2.71 -0.86 -12.05
C GLY A 48 -3.56 -0.64 -13.30
N PRO A 49 -4.63 0.14 -13.16
CA PRO A 49 -5.06 0.83 -11.92
C PRO A 49 -5.41 -0.12 -10.77
N ALA A 50 -5.50 0.44 -9.55
CA ALA A 50 -6.00 -0.25 -8.37
C ALA A 50 -7.35 0.33 -7.94
N ALA A 51 -8.34 -0.53 -7.76
CA ALA A 51 -9.55 -0.20 -7.04
C ALA A 51 -9.32 -0.43 -5.54
N VAL A 52 -9.61 0.57 -4.71
CA VAL A 52 -9.44 0.53 -3.26
C VAL A 52 -10.78 0.86 -2.60
N PRO A 53 -11.19 0.16 -1.51
CA PRO A 53 -12.42 0.48 -0.81
C PRO A 53 -12.43 1.92 -0.28
N GLU A 54 -13.49 2.67 -0.53
CA GLU A 54 -13.64 4.08 -0.11
C GLU A 54 -13.47 4.27 1.41
N SER A 55 -13.78 3.23 2.20
CA SER A 55 -13.64 3.26 3.65
C SER A 55 -12.19 3.45 4.12
N VAL A 56 -11.21 3.08 3.29
CA VAL A 56 -9.78 3.18 3.58
C VAL A 56 -9.02 4.07 2.60
N ASP A 57 -9.57 4.37 1.41
CA ASP A 57 -8.96 5.27 0.42
C ASP A 57 -9.19 6.74 0.81
N ARG A 58 -8.53 7.13 1.88
CA ARG A 58 -8.59 8.45 2.51
C ARG A 58 -7.24 8.83 3.09
N PRO A 59 -6.97 10.14 3.29
CA PRO A 59 -5.69 10.55 3.86
C PRO A 59 -5.40 9.97 5.24
N GLN A 60 -6.41 9.82 6.10
CA GLN A 60 -6.23 9.36 7.48
C GLN A 60 -6.06 7.84 7.53
N LEU A 61 -5.22 7.36 8.44
CA LEU A 61 -5.19 5.95 8.78
C LEU A 61 -6.50 5.53 9.43
N VAL A 62 -7.03 4.40 8.98
CA VAL A 62 -8.25 3.79 9.51
C VAL A 62 -7.87 2.55 10.29
N LEU A 63 -8.07 2.56 11.60
CA LEU A 63 -7.81 1.42 12.46
C LEU A 63 -9.07 0.58 12.63
N ARG A 64 -8.96 -0.72 12.45
CA ARG A 64 -10.01 -1.68 12.80
C ARG A 64 -9.96 -1.97 14.30
N LEU A 65 -11.08 -1.73 14.98
CA LEU A 65 -11.22 -1.98 16.41
C LEU A 65 -12.00 -3.26 16.69
N SER A 66 -12.92 -3.63 15.81
CA SER A 66 -13.68 -4.89 15.82
C SER A 66 -14.26 -5.13 14.42
N ASP A 67 -15.02 -6.21 14.23
CA ASP A 67 -15.59 -6.57 12.93
C ASP A 67 -16.41 -5.44 12.28
N ASN A 68 -17.11 -4.66 13.09
CA ASN A 68 -18.03 -3.62 12.62
C ASN A 68 -17.66 -2.21 13.12
N ARG A 69 -16.46 -2.01 13.71
CA ARG A 69 -16.04 -0.73 14.24
C ARG A 69 -14.65 -0.34 13.79
N VAL A 70 -14.54 0.85 13.25
CA VAL A 70 -13.27 1.47 12.88
C VAL A 70 -13.06 2.79 13.60
N ARG A 71 -11.81 3.22 13.69
CA ARG A 71 -11.41 4.53 14.17
C ARG A 71 -10.58 5.23 13.11
N ILE A 72 -10.96 6.44 12.75
CA ILE A 72 -10.18 7.31 11.88
C ILE A 72 -9.18 8.08 12.74
N VAL A 73 -7.92 8.08 12.37
CA VAL A 73 -6.85 8.74 13.12
C VAL A 73 -6.47 10.04 12.43
N GLU A 74 -6.93 11.17 12.97
CA GLU A 74 -6.76 12.48 12.32
C GLU A 74 -5.29 12.90 12.18
N GLN A 75 -4.44 12.54 13.13
CA GLN A 75 -3.03 12.93 13.18
C GLN A 75 -2.09 11.93 12.46
N ALA A 76 -2.58 10.75 12.06
CA ALA A 76 -1.80 9.77 11.31
C ALA A 76 -2.38 9.63 9.90
N ARG A 77 -1.58 9.98 8.90
CA ARG A 77 -2.06 10.10 7.51
C ARG A 77 -1.15 9.38 6.53
N TRP A 78 -1.73 8.83 5.50
CA TRP A 78 -0.97 8.42 4.33
C TRP A 78 -0.45 9.66 3.60
N ALA A 79 0.81 9.64 3.17
CA ALA A 79 1.42 10.74 2.44
C ALA A 79 0.86 10.88 1.01
N GLU A 80 0.29 9.81 0.48
CA GLU A 80 -0.35 9.75 -0.83
C GLU A 80 -1.58 8.83 -0.80
N PRO A 81 -2.53 8.98 -1.76
CA PRO A 81 -3.70 8.10 -1.86
C PRO A 81 -3.30 6.64 -2.03
N LEU A 82 -3.95 5.73 -1.33
CA LEU A 82 -3.68 4.29 -1.41
C LEU A 82 -3.88 3.73 -2.83
N ALA A 83 -4.86 4.26 -3.57
CA ALA A 83 -5.08 3.91 -4.97
C ALA A 83 -3.86 4.20 -5.87
N SER A 84 -2.98 5.12 -5.48
CA SER A 84 -1.71 5.43 -6.17
C SER A 84 -0.53 4.68 -5.55
N ALA A 85 -0.44 4.66 -4.22
CA ALA A 85 0.67 4.06 -3.48
C ALA A 85 0.78 2.54 -3.71
N ILE A 86 -0.34 1.82 -3.68
CA ILE A 86 -0.36 0.36 -3.80
C ILE A 86 0.20 -0.11 -5.15
N PRO A 87 -0.23 0.41 -6.32
CA PRO A 87 0.38 0.05 -7.60
C PRO A 87 1.87 0.37 -7.68
N GLN A 88 2.32 1.49 -7.10
CA GLN A 88 3.73 1.88 -7.10
C GLN A 88 4.59 0.88 -6.31
N VAL A 89 4.14 0.49 -5.12
CA VAL A 89 4.85 -0.51 -4.29
C VAL A 89 4.88 -1.87 -4.99
N ILE A 90 3.76 -2.33 -5.53
CA ILE A 90 3.69 -3.62 -6.25
C ILE A 90 4.59 -3.57 -7.49
N ALA A 91 4.61 -2.47 -8.25
CA ALA A 91 5.50 -2.31 -9.40
C ALA A 91 6.97 -2.38 -8.98
N GLY A 92 7.37 -1.67 -7.93
CA GLY A 92 8.72 -1.71 -7.39
C GLY A 92 9.13 -3.10 -6.91
N GLU A 93 8.23 -3.82 -6.21
CA GLU A 93 8.48 -5.20 -5.78
C GLU A 93 8.58 -6.17 -6.97
N LEU A 94 7.72 -6.04 -7.98
CA LEU A 94 7.81 -6.85 -9.20
C LEU A 94 9.10 -6.57 -9.98
N ALA A 95 9.51 -5.30 -10.11
CA ALA A 95 10.78 -4.93 -10.73
C ALA A 95 11.96 -5.64 -10.06
N ARG A 96 11.96 -5.64 -8.73
CA ARG A 96 12.99 -6.32 -7.92
C ARG A 96 12.91 -7.84 -8.04
N LEU A 97 11.72 -8.42 -7.86
CA LEU A 97 11.51 -9.87 -7.88
C LEU A 97 11.80 -10.48 -9.24
N LEU A 98 11.48 -9.80 -10.34
CA LEU A 98 11.68 -10.25 -11.70
C LEU A 98 13.00 -9.76 -12.30
N ASN A 99 13.77 -8.96 -11.55
CA ASN A 99 14.99 -8.30 -12.03
C ASN A 99 14.77 -7.59 -13.39
N SER A 100 13.65 -6.84 -13.50
CA SER A 100 13.27 -6.12 -14.71
C SER A 100 13.25 -4.61 -14.47
N SER A 101 13.85 -3.85 -15.36
CA SER A 101 13.80 -2.39 -15.39
C SER A 101 12.56 -1.83 -16.11
N ARG A 102 11.73 -2.68 -16.70
CA ARG A 102 10.57 -2.31 -17.52
C ARG A 102 9.23 -2.50 -16.78
N VAL A 103 9.23 -2.38 -15.44
CA VAL A 103 8.03 -2.44 -14.62
C VAL A 103 7.64 -1.04 -14.17
N MET A 104 6.43 -0.62 -14.48
CA MET A 104 5.93 0.73 -14.17
C MET A 104 4.53 0.66 -13.56
N ALA A 105 4.21 1.63 -12.72
CA ALA A 105 2.86 1.82 -12.21
C ALA A 105 2.04 2.70 -13.17
N TYR A 106 0.76 2.36 -13.36
CA TYR A 106 -0.19 3.22 -14.07
C TYR A 106 -0.22 4.65 -13.43
N PRO A 107 -0.34 5.75 -14.20
CA PRO A 107 -0.67 5.81 -15.62
C PRO A 107 0.52 5.71 -16.58
N GLN A 108 1.73 5.50 -16.09
CA GLN A 108 2.88 5.30 -16.96
C GLN A 108 2.68 4.01 -17.76
N ASN A 109 2.86 4.10 -19.07
CA ASN A 109 2.68 2.98 -19.97
C ASN A 109 3.94 2.84 -20.84
N PRO A 110 4.83 1.88 -20.55
CA PRO A 110 5.98 1.63 -21.39
C PRO A 110 5.50 1.13 -22.76
N GLU A 111 6.03 1.69 -23.84
CA GLU A 111 5.78 1.16 -25.18
C GLU A 111 6.15 -0.34 -25.23
N GLY A 112 5.25 -1.14 -25.79
CA GLY A 112 5.49 -2.58 -25.95
C GLY A 112 5.53 -3.32 -24.61
N PHE A 113 4.65 -3.02 -23.66
CA PHE A 113 4.50 -3.84 -22.46
C PHE A 113 3.96 -5.23 -22.80
N ASP A 114 4.41 -6.23 -22.07
CA ASP A 114 4.02 -7.63 -22.26
C ASP A 114 2.82 -8.00 -21.38
N TYR A 115 2.72 -7.39 -20.20
CA TYR A 115 1.71 -7.69 -19.20
C TYR A 115 1.12 -6.43 -18.55
N GLN A 116 -0.19 -6.48 -18.31
CA GLN A 116 -0.87 -5.56 -17.40
C GLN A 116 -1.35 -6.33 -16.16
N VAL A 117 -1.11 -5.77 -14.96
CA VAL A 117 -1.62 -6.28 -13.70
C VAL A 117 -2.69 -5.32 -13.19
N LEU A 118 -3.95 -5.73 -13.27
CA LEU A 118 -5.07 -4.98 -12.66
C LEU A 118 -5.22 -5.41 -11.22
N LEU A 119 -5.56 -4.47 -10.33
CA LEU A 119 -5.63 -4.69 -8.88
C LEU A 119 -7.00 -4.29 -8.34
N GLU A 120 -7.58 -5.14 -7.52
CA GLU A 120 -8.76 -4.84 -6.72
C GLU A 120 -8.43 -5.17 -5.25
N VAL A 121 -8.29 -4.15 -4.43
CA VAL A 121 -8.05 -4.29 -2.99
C VAL A 121 -9.38 -4.60 -2.31
N LEU A 122 -9.52 -5.81 -1.79
CA LEU A 122 -10.74 -6.27 -1.09
C LEU A 122 -10.68 -5.95 0.40
N ARG A 123 -9.46 -5.94 0.97
CA ARG A 123 -9.22 -5.61 2.39
C ARG A 123 -7.90 -4.86 2.54
N PHE A 124 -7.92 -3.85 3.40
CA PHE A 124 -6.74 -3.12 3.84
C PHE A 124 -6.93 -2.73 5.31
N ASP A 125 -6.91 -3.75 6.16
CA ASP A 125 -7.23 -3.61 7.58
C ASP A 125 -5.97 -3.35 8.41
N SER A 126 -6.06 -2.37 9.29
CA SER A 126 -5.00 -1.95 10.21
C SER A 126 -5.44 -2.20 11.65
N VAL A 127 -4.86 -3.18 12.33
CA VAL A 127 -5.03 -3.39 13.77
C VAL A 127 -3.75 -2.97 14.46
N LEU A 128 -3.82 -1.86 15.21
CA LEU A 128 -2.65 -1.28 15.86
C LEU A 128 -2.02 -2.29 16.83
N ASP A 129 -0.70 -2.38 16.81
CA ASP A 129 0.13 -3.28 17.63
C ASP A 129 -0.19 -4.79 17.47
N ASP A 130 -0.96 -5.16 16.47
CA ASP A 130 -1.27 -6.56 16.15
C ASP A 130 -0.86 -6.90 14.70
N ALA A 131 -1.66 -6.52 13.70
CA ALA A 131 -1.37 -6.89 12.32
C ALA A 131 -1.96 -5.94 11.28
N ALA A 132 -1.35 -5.93 10.10
CA ALA A 132 -1.92 -5.48 8.84
C ALA A 132 -2.51 -6.68 8.09
N THR A 133 -3.76 -6.57 7.60
CA THR A 133 -4.36 -7.59 6.74
C THR A 133 -4.67 -6.97 5.39
N VAL A 134 -4.05 -7.51 4.35
CA VAL A 134 -4.22 -7.05 2.97
C VAL A 134 -4.76 -8.20 2.14
N GLU A 135 -5.82 -7.95 1.41
CA GLU A 135 -6.40 -8.89 0.46
C GLU A 135 -6.57 -8.21 -0.88
N VAL A 136 -5.97 -8.78 -1.91
CA VAL A 136 -5.98 -8.25 -3.27
C VAL A 136 -6.42 -9.34 -4.23
N ALA A 137 -7.47 -9.06 -4.99
CA ALA A 137 -7.74 -9.76 -6.23
C ALA A 137 -6.94 -9.10 -7.35
N TRP A 138 -6.30 -9.89 -8.20
CA TRP A 138 -5.49 -9.38 -9.29
C TRP A 138 -5.73 -10.14 -10.57
N THR A 139 -5.59 -9.42 -11.68
CA THR A 139 -5.71 -9.99 -13.02
C THR A 139 -4.44 -9.68 -13.81
N LEU A 140 -3.75 -10.72 -14.26
CA LEU A 140 -2.61 -10.62 -15.16
C LEU A 140 -3.10 -10.76 -16.61
N ARG A 141 -3.05 -9.67 -17.38
CA ARG A 141 -3.43 -9.63 -18.80
C ARG A 141 -2.21 -9.56 -19.68
N PRO A 142 -2.03 -10.51 -20.62
CA PRO A 142 -1.05 -10.35 -21.68
C PRO A 142 -1.49 -9.30 -22.69
N SER A 143 -0.55 -8.50 -23.19
CA SER A 143 -0.83 -7.46 -24.20
C SER A 143 -1.17 -8.04 -25.59
N ASN A 144 -0.73 -9.26 -25.86
CA ASN A 144 -0.92 -9.95 -27.14
C ASN A 144 -2.29 -10.66 -27.28
N GLY A 145 -3.27 -10.36 -26.41
CA GLY A 145 -4.60 -10.96 -26.44
C GLY A 145 -4.68 -12.41 -25.91
N GLY A 146 -3.62 -12.92 -25.27
CA GLY A 146 -3.65 -14.23 -24.64
C GLY A 146 -4.58 -14.27 -23.42
N GLU A 147 -4.93 -15.48 -22.96
CA GLU A 147 -5.82 -15.67 -21.82
C GLU A 147 -5.32 -14.96 -20.56
N PRO A 148 -6.17 -14.17 -19.89
CA PRO A 148 -5.82 -13.58 -18.61
C PRO A 148 -5.68 -14.64 -17.51
N ARG A 149 -4.88 -14.35 -16.48
CA ARG A 149 -4.80 -15.13 -15.26
C ARG A 149 -5.35 -14.31 -14.11
N PHE A 150 -6.12 -14.97 -13.27
CA PHE A 150 -6.74 -14.38 -12.09
C PHE A 150 -6.12 -14.98 -10.84
N GLY A 151 -5.98 -14.17 -9.82
CA GLY A 151 -5.55 -14.62 -8.51
C GLY A 151 -6.15 -13.76 -7.40
N ARG A 152 -6.11 -14.31 -6.19
CA ARG A 152 -6.53 -13.63 -4.98
C ARG A 152 -5.55 -14.00 -3.87
N THR A 153 -4.96 -13.00 -3.26
CA THR A 153 -3.95 -13.18 -2.23
C THR A 153 -4.40 -12.47 -0.96
N LEU A 154 -4.52 -13.22 0.12
CA LEU A 154 -4.81 -12.72 1.46
C LEU A 154 -3.56 -12.87 2.32
N VAL A 155 -3.10 -11.78 2.89
CA VAL A 155 -1.91 -11.74 3.75
C VAL A 155 -2.28 -11.08 5.08
N ARG A 156 -1.88 -11.69 6.17
CA ARG A 156 -1.90 -11.08 7.50
C ARG A 156 -0.46 -10.97 8.01
N GLU A 157 0.03 -9.74 8.09
CA GLU A 157 1.40 -9.43 8.53
C GLU A 157 1.40 -8.89 9.96
N PRO A 158 2.10 -9.54 10.89
CA PRO A 158 2.26 -9.04 12.23
C PRO A 158 2.97 -7.68 12.25
N VAL A 159 2.56 -6.79 13.15
CA VAL A 159 3.27 -5.52 13.38
C VAL A 159 4.52 -5.82 14.18
N GLY A 160 5.69 -5.58 13.59
CA GLY A 160 7.01 -5.88 14.18
C GLY A 160 7.55 -4.78 15.12
N GLY A 161 6.66 -3.98 15.73
CA GLY A 161 7.03 -2.88 16.62
C GLY A 161 5.79 -2.12 17.08
N ALA A 162 5.96 -0.98 17.74
CA ALA A 162 4.85 -0.17 18.21
C ALA A 162 4.53 0.98 17.24
N GLY A 163 3.26 1.38 17.20
CA GLY A 163 2.81 2.61 16.55
C GLY A 163 2.54 2.48 15.04
N TYR A 164 2.25 3.63 14.44
CA TYR A 164 1.76 3.69 13.06
C TYR A 164 2.85 3.41 12.01
N GLU A 165 4.11 3.72 12.30
CA GLU A 165 5.23 3.42 11.41
C GLU A 165 5.42 1.90 11.25
N ALA A 166 5.41 1.15 12.36
CA ALA A 166 5.47 -0.30 12.34
C ALA A 166 4.26 -0.93 11.63
N LEU A 167 3.08 -0.32 11.78
CA LEU A 167 1.87 -0.73 11.06
C LEU A 167 1.98 -0.48 9.55
N ALA A 168 2.48 0.70 9.11
CA ALA A 168 2.72 1.00 7.70
C ALA A 168 3.77 0.04 7.09
N ALA A 169 4.82 -0.29 7.83
CA ALA A 169 5.80 -1.29 7.43
C ALA A 169 5.18 -2.70 7.30
N ALA A 170 4.22 -3.08 8.16
CA ALA A 170 3.49 -4.34 8.03
C ALA A 170 2.64 -4.38 6.74
N HIS A 171 1.95 -3.28 6.40
CA HIS A 171 1.24 -3.17 5.12
C HIS A 171 2.19 -3.31 3.92
N SER A 172 3.36 -2.71 3.99
CA SER A 172 4.38 -2.82 2.94
C SER A 172 4.85 -4.27 2.76
N ARG A 173 5.07 -5.01 3.86
CA ARG A 173 5.42 -6.45 3.79
C ARG A 173 4.28 -7.29 3.24
N ALA A 174 3.03 -6.98 3.58
CA ALA A 174 1.87 -7.68 3.02
C ALA A 174 1.77 -7.48 1.48
N LEU A 175 1.98 -6.26 0.99
CA LEU A 175 2.00 -5.98 -0.45
C LEU A 175 3.17 -6.69 -1.16
N ARG A 176 4.31 -6.83 -0.50
CA ARG A 176 5.44 -7.63 -1.00
C ARG A 176 5.05 -9.10 -1.19
N ALA A 177 4.33 -9.68 -0.25
CA ALA A 177 3.84 -11.07 -0.38
C ALA A 177 2.84 -11.20 -1.55
N VAL A 178 1.93 -10.25 -1.73
CA VAL A 178 1.05 -10.18 -2.92
C VAL A 178 1.88 -10.13 -4.20
N SER A 179 2.91 -9.29 -4.25
CA SER A 179 3.80 -9.14 -5.40
C SER A 179 4.55 -10.43 -5.72
N ALA A 180 4.93 -11.20 -4.70
CA ALA A 180 5.61 -12.49 -4.87
C ALA A 180 4.73 -13.51 -5.60
N GLU A 181 3.43 -13.57 -5.28
CA GLU A 181 2.46 -14.44 -5.96
C GLU A 181 2.26 -14.05 -7.43
N ILE A 182 2.16 -12.74 -7.70
CA ILE A 182 2.05 -12.21 -9.06
C ILE A 182 3.31 -12.55 -9.86
N ALA A 183 4.51 -12.32 -9.29
CA ALA A 183 5.78 -12.63 -9.92
C ALA A 183 5.93 -14.14 -10.23
N ALA A 184 5.53 -14.99 -9.30
CA ALA A 184 5.53 -16.44 -9.51
C ALA A 184 4.60 -16.85 -10.66
N THR A 185 3.45 -16.19 -10.80
CA THR A 185 2.50 -16.47 -11.88
C THR A 185 3.06 -16.03 -13.24
N ILE A 186 3.74 -14.88 -13.30
CA ILE A 186 4.42 -14.40 -14.52
C ILE A 186 5.51 -15.40 -14.93
N ARG A 187 6.37 -15.84 -14.02
CA ARG A 187 7.43 -16.82 -14.30
C ARG A 187 6.87 -18.12 -14.85
N ARG A 188 5.89 -18.73 -14.16
CA ARG A 188 5.26 -19.99 -14.63
C ARG A 188 4.71 -19.86 -16.06
N ARG A 189 4.17 -18.70 -16.40
CA ARG A 189 3.65 -18.47 -17.76
C ARG A 189 4.76 -18.41 -18.79
N GLU A 190 5.86 -17.75 -18.49
CA GLU A 190 6.99 -17.62 -19.39
C GLU A 190 7.74 -18.94 -19.58
N ASP A 191 7.91 -19.69 -18.49
CA ASP A 191 8.49 -21.04 -18.58
C ASP A 191 7.67 -21.93 -19.51
N ALA A 192 6.34 -21.88 -19.42
CA ALA A 192 5.44 -22.63 -20.29
C ALA A 192 5.53 -22.17 -21.76
N ARG A 193 5.76 -20.88 -22.03
CA ARG A 193 5.94 -20.38 -23.40
C ARG A 193 7.24 -20.86 -24.02
N THR A 194 8.32 -20.85 -23.25
CA THR A 194 9.65 -21.27 -23.72
C THR A 194 9.70 -22.77 -24.07
N LEU A 195 8.87 -23.58 -23.42
CA LEU A 195 8.79 -25.03 -23.69
C LEU A 195 7.99 -25.36 -24.97
N HIS A 196 7.22 -24.41 -25.50
CA HIS A 196 6.36 -24.62 -26.70
C HIS A 196 6.85 -23.84 -27.94
N SER A 197 7.93 -23.12 -27.82
CA SER A 197 8.60 -22.36 -28.87
C SER A 197 9.82 -23.14 -29.40
#